data_6f50e07a7f33d8ad477487383e230cdd
#
_entry.id   6f50e07a7f33d8ad477487383e230cdd
#
_cell.length_a   1.000
_cell.length_b   1.000
_cell.length_c   1.000
_cell.angle_alpha   90.00
_cell.angle_beta   90.00
_cell.angle_gamma   90.00
#
_symmetry.space_group_name_H-M   'P 1'
#
loop_
_entity.id
_entity.type
_entity.pdbx_description
1 polymer ?
#
loop_
_entity_poly.entity_id
_entity_poly.type
_entity_poly.pdbx_seq_one_letter_code
_entity_poly.pdbx_strand_id
1 'polypeptide(L)'
;DCGDGNDGDSWGNAFLVKCQFSPSYTSRTMALIYYVTQIQFEFGAVKLLKAECERVGISRPLIVTDQGVKAAGVLQKALDALPGLRVAVFDETPSNPTEAAVRAAVLVYQAGGCDGLIAVGGGSAIDCAKGVAIAVTHEGPLTHYATIEGGSPRITDRVAPIIAVPTTSGTGSEVARGAIIIVDDHRKLGFHSWNLVP
;
A
#
# COMPACT_ATOMS: atom_id res chain seq x y z
N ASP A 1 37.86 -1.39 18.23
CA ASP A 1 38.70 -0.28 17.75
C ASP A 1 38.01 0.38 16.57
N CYS A 2 37.40 1.50 16.83
CA CYS A 2 36.85 2.39 15.81
C CYS A 2 37.86 3.50 15.61
N GLY A 3 38.48 3.56 14.42
CA GLY A 3 39.37 4.66 14.02
C GLY A 3 38.56 5.89 13.62
N ASP A 4 38.89 7.02 14.23
CA ASP A 4 38.40 8.35 13.89
C ASP A 4 38.96 8.80 12.54
N GLY A 5 38.10 9.11 11.60
CA GLY A 5 38.40 9.81 10.36
C GLY A 5 37.39 10.95 10.18
N ASN A 6 37.82 12.16 10.55
CA ASN A 6 37.10 13.41 10.37
C ASN A 6 37.45 13.96 9.00
N ASP A 7 36.51 14.04 8.08
CA ASP A 7 36.54 14.98 6.96
C ASP A 7 35.12 15.47 6.67
N GLY A 8 34.99 16.81 6.82
CA GLY A 8 33.73 17.48 6.62
C GLY A 8 33.35 17.59 5.16
N ASP A 9 32.12 17.20 4.87
CA ASP A 9 31.32 17.80 3.80
C ASP A 9 29.84 17.62 4.10
N SER A 10 29.17 18.74 4.05
CA SER A 10 27.75 18.94 4.31
C SER A 10 26.86 18.36 3.22
N TRP A 11 26.32 17.16 3.44
CA TRP A 11 25.15 16.67 2.71
C TRP A 11 24.22 15.91 3.66
N GLY A 12 22.94 16.26 3.57
CA GLY A 12 21.86 15.89 4.48
C GLY A 12 21.79 14.41 4.87
N ASN A 13 21.36 14.20 6.09
CA ASN A 13 21.21 12.92 6.79
C ASN A 13 20.40 11.89 6.03
N ALA A 14 21.09 11.04 5.25
CA ALA A 14 20.55 9.76 4.83
C ALA A 14 21.08 8.70 5.82
N PHE A 15 20.26 8.28 6.76
CA PHE A 15 20.58 7.13 7.62
C PHE A 15 20.53 5.84 6.79
N LEU A 16 21.69 5.40 6.31
CA LEU A 16 21.89 4.06 5.78
C LEU A 16 22.09 3.12 6.97
N VAL A 17 21.04 2.42 7.40
CA VAL A 17 21.19 1.33 8.37
C VAL A 17 21.82 0.14 7.66
N LYS A 18 23.12 -0.04 7.82
CA LYS A 18 23.85 -1.23 7.39
C LYS A 18 23.54 -2.36 8.36
N CYS A 19 22.56 -3.22 8.04
CA CYS A 19 22.36 -4.46 8.78
C CYS A 19 23.50 -5.45 8.47
N GLN A 20 24.49 -5.56 9.35
CA GLN A 20 25.42 -6.71 9.35
C GLN A 20 24.72 -7.87 10.04
N PHE A 21 24.36 -8.89 9.27
CA PHE A 21 23.84 -10.14 9.81
C PHE A 21 24.97 -10.96 10.47
N SER A 22 24.91 -11.12 11.79
CA SER A 22 25.63 -12.18 12.49
C SER A 22 24.69 -13.39 12.68
N PRO A 23 25.12 -14.62 12.40
CA PRO A 23 24.24 -15.80 12.39
C PRO A 23 23.75 -16.27 13.78
N SER A 24 24.07 -15.57 14.86
CA SER A 24 23.82 -16.00 16.23
C SER A 24 22.72 -15.25 16.98
N TYR A 25 21.91 -14.43 16.31
CA TYR A 25 20.82 -13.70 16.98
C TYR A 25 19.51 -14.49 16.97
N THR A 26 19.23 -15.21 18.05
CA THR A 26 17.95 -15.90 18.32
C THR A 26 16.90 -15.01 18.99
N SER A 27 17.12 -13.72 19.13
CA SER A 27 16.15 -12.75 19.62
C SER A 27 15.33 -12.20 18.46
N ARG A 28 14.07 -12.60 18.35
CA ARG A 28 13.08 -12.00 17.45
C ARG A 28 12.71 -10.61 17.97
N THR A 29 13.49 -9.60 17.63
CA THR A 29 13.13 -8.21 17.88
C THR A 29 12.33 -7.70 16.68
N MET A 30 11.04 -7.45 16.89
CA MET A 30 10.20 -6.73 15.92
C MET A 30 10.66 -5.28 15.89
N ALA A 31 10.94 -4.75 14.68
CA ALA A 31 11.19 -3.33 14.51
C ALA A 31 9.89 -2.64 14.10
N LEU A 32 9.43 -1.71 14.94
CA LEU A 32 8.32 -0.82 14.62
C LEU A 32 8.89 0.55 14.23
N ILE A 33 8.60 0.98 13.00
CA ILE A 33 9.10 2.25 12.47
C ILE A 33 7.91 3.21 12.32
N TYR A 34 7.96 4.31 13.08
CA TYR A 34 7.05 5.45 12.94
C TYR A 34 7.75 6.54 12.14
N TYR A 35 7.27 6.78 10.93
CA TYR A 35 7.76 7.88 10.10
C TYR A 35 6.56 8.64 9.49
N VAL A 36 6.22 8.40 8.23
CA VAL A 36 5.02 8.97 7.58
C VAL A 36 3.80 8.10 7.88
N THR A 37 4.04 6.79 8.03
CA THR A 37 3.05 5.78 8.40
C THR A 37 3.66 4.77 9.37
N GLN A 38 2.85 3.87 9.90
CA GLN A 38 3.33 2.77 10.73
C GLN A 38 3.83 1.62 9.85
N ILE A 39 5.08 1.19 10.06
CA ILE A 39 5.72 0.14 9.28
C ILE A 39 6.09 -1.02 10.20
N GLN A 40 5.55 -2.21 9.93
CA GLN A 40 5.95 -3.47 10.54
C GLN A 40 7.04 -4.10 9.68
N PHE A 41 8.27 -4.17 10.19
CA PHE A 41 9.42 -4.62 9.42
C PHE A 41 10.12 -5.79 10.11
N GLU A 42 9.71 -7.02 9.75
CA GLU A 42 10.35 -8.27 10.20
C GLU A 42 10.06 -9.42 9.23
N PHE A 43 10.82 -10.51 9.36
CA PHE A 43 10.51 -11.74 8.63
C PHE A 43 9.17 -12.33 9.07
N GLY A 44 8.24 -12.42 8.13
CA GLY A 44 6.89 -12.94 8.40
C GLY A 44 5.92 -11.90 8.96
N ALA A 45 6.22 -10.60 8.84
CA ALA A 45 5.32 -9.50 9.25
C ALA A 45 3.90 -9.63 8.67
N VAL A 46 3.73 -10.31 7.53
CA VAL A 46 2.41 -10.61 6.96
C VAL A 46 1.46 -11.29 7.95
N LYS A 47 1.99 -12.02 8.95
CA LYS A 47 1.19 -12.67 10.00
C LYS A 47 0.48 -11.68 10.93
N LEU A 48 0.93 -10.42 10.94
CA LEU A 48 0.31 -9.34 11.72
C LEU A 48 -0.90 -8.73 10.99
N LEU A 49 -1.18 -9.13 9.76
CA LEU A 49 -2.16 -8.49 8.89
C LEU A 49 -3.55 -8.40 9.52
N LYS A 50 -4.01 -9.44 10.23
CA LYS A 50 -5.28 -9.41 10.96
C LYS A 50 -5.28 -8.37 12.08
N ALA A 51 -4.23 -8.30 12.87
CA ALA A 51 -4.10 -7.31 13.96
C ALA A 51 -4.04 -5.88 13.40
N GLU A 52 -3.36 -5.69 12.26
CA GLU A 52 -3.34 -4.40 11.58
C GLU A 52 -4.72 -4.02 11.02
N CYS A 53 -5.48 -4.98 10.47
CA CYS A 53 -6.87 -4.74 10.08
C CYS A 53 -7.71 -4.28 11.28
N GLU A 54 -7.61 -4.96 12.41
CA GLU A 54 -8.32 -4.58 13.63
C GLU A 54 -7.91 -3.19 14.11
N ARG A 55 -6.62 -2.85 14.05
CA ARG A 55 -6.08 -1.54 14.45
C ARG A 55 -6.64 -0.39 13.61
N VAL A 56 -6.81 -0.58 12.30
CA VAL A 56 -7.33 0.47 11.39
C VAL A 56 -8.82 0.35 11.12
N GLY A 57 -9.52 -0.56 11.81
CA GLY A 57 -10.99 -0.70 11.72
C GLY A 57 -11.49 -1.45 10.49
N ILE A 58 -10.64 -2.28 9.86
CA ILE A 58 -11.04 -3.11 8.71
C ILE A 58 -11.54 -4.46 9.21
N SER A 59 -12.78 -4.80 8.90
CA SER A 59 -13.41 -6.10 9.23
C SER A 59 -13.77 -6.93 8.00
N ARG A 60 -13.94 -6.32 6.86
CA ARG A 60 -14.24 -6.97 5.57
C ARG A 60 -13.31 -6.39 4.48
N PRO A 61 -12.04 -6.79 4.45
CA PRO A 61 -11.09 -6.24 3.49
C PRO A 61 -11.37 -6.67 2.05
N LEU A 62 -11.10 -5.77 1.09
CA LEU A 62 -10.78 -6.15 -0.28
C LEU A 62 -9.27 -6.25 -0.42
N ILE A 63 -8.76 -7.42 -0.82
CA ILE A 63 -7.37 -7.55 -1.28
C ILE A 63 -7.30 -7.11 -2.74
N VAL A 64 -6.44 -6.12 -3.03
CA VAL A 64 -6.08 -5.67 -4.39
C VAL A 64 -4.70 -6.20 -4.72
N THR A 65 -4.60 -6.99 -5.79
CA THR A 65 -3.37 -7.68 -6.19
C THR A 65 -3.32 -7.90 -7.71
N ASP A 66 -2.36 -8.65 -8.19
CA ASP A 66 -2.20 -9.03 -9.58
C ASP A 66 -1.98 -10.55 -9.78
N GLN A 67 -2.11 -11.01 -11.02
CA GLN A 67 -1.97 -12.43 -11.36
C GLN A 67 -0.56 -12.98 -11.08
N GLY A 68 0.49 -12.14 -11.18
CA GLY A 68 1.86 -12.55 -10.89
C GLY A 68 2.05 -12.85 -9.40
N VAL A 69 1.55 -11.98 -8.53
CA VAL A 69 1.56 -12.15 -7.07
C VAL A 69 0.75 -13.39 -6.66
N LYS A 70 -0.40 -13.60 -7.30
CA LYS A 70 -1.23 -14.80 -7.11
C LYS A 70 -0.50 -16.07 -7.53
N ALA A 71 0.08 -16.10 -8.73
CA ALA A 71 0.81 -17.25 -9.25
C ALA A 71 2.06 -17.60 -8.42
N ALA A 72 2.70 -16.60 -7.82
CA ALA A 72 3.82 -16.77 -6.90
C ALA A 72 3.42 -17.29 -5.50
N GLY A 73 2.12 -17.48 -5.23
CA GLY A 73 1.62 -17.95 -3.93
C GLY A 73 1.68 -16.91 -2.81
N VAL A 74 2.01 -15.66 -3.13
CA VAL A 74 2.10 -14.58 -2.12
C VAL A 74 0.72 -14.15 -1.65
N LEU A 75 -0.27 -14.11 -2.54
CA LEU A 75 -1.66 -13.87 -2.17
C LEU A 75 -2.15 -14.88 -1.12
N GLN A 76 -1.80 -16.17 -1.27
CA GLN A 76 -2.23 -17.19 -0.31
C GLN A 76 -1.67 -16.93 1.08
N LYS A 77 -0.41 -16.46 1.21
CA LYS A 77 0.17 -16.08 2.51
C LYS A 77 -0.59 -14.95 3.19
N ALA A 78 -1.09 -13.99 2.42
CA ALA A 78 -1.91 -12.90 2.95
C ALA A 78 -3.28 -13.41 3.40
N LEU A 79 -3.92 -14.30 2.62
CA LEU A 79 -5.20 -14.92 2.99
C LEU A 79 -5.08 -15.78 4.25
N ASP A 80 -4.02 -16.58 4.37
CA ASP A 80 -3.74 -17.41 5.56
C ASP A 80 -3.53 -16.58 6.83
N ALA A 81 -3.11 -15.31 6.68
CA ALA A 81 -2.94 -14.37 7.78
C ALA A 81 -4.25 -13.67 8.24
N LEU A 82 -5.38 -13.93 7.56
CA LEU A 82 -6.69 -13.32 7.83
C LEU A 82 -7.75 -14.34 8.28
N PRO A 83 -7.44 -15.25 9.24
CA PRO A 83 -8.38 -16.29 9.63
C PRO A 83 -9.66 -15.68 10.22
N GLY A 84 -10.83 -16.16 9.72
CA GLY A 84 -12.14 -15.75 10.20
C GLY A 84 -12.67 -14.43 9.62
N LEU A 85 -11.89 -13.71 8.83
CA LEU A 85 -12.39 -12.54 8.10
C LEU A 85 -13.05 -12.94 6.77
N ARG A 86 -14.09 -12.21 6.39
CA ARG A 86 -14.67 -12.31 5.05
C ARG A 86 -13.88 -11.43 4.09
N VAL A 87 -13.01 -12.05 3.31
CA VAL A 87 -12.09 -11.34 2.39
C VAL A 87 -12.63 -11.43 0.96
N ALA A 88 -12.75 -10.28 0.29
CA ALA A 88 -12.90 -10.22 -1.17
C ALA A 88 -11.52 -10.06 -1.83
N VAL A 89 -11.39 -10.50 -3.08
CA VAL A 89 -10.13 -10.42 -3.82
C VAL A 89 -10.39 -9.84 -5.21
N PHE A 90 -9.58 -8.86 -5.59
CA PHE A 90 -9.43 -8.35 -6.94
C PHE A 90 -7.98 -8.59 -7.38
N ASP A 91 -7.76 -9.49 -8.33
CA ASP A 91 -6.44 -9.96 -8.78
C ASP A 91 -6.13 -9.60 -10.24
N GLU A 92 -6.87 -8.64 -10.79
CA GLU A 92 -6.74 -8.21 -12.19
C GLU A 92 -6.07 -6.83 -12.35
N THR A 93 -5.25 -6.42 -11.37
CA THR A 93 -4.50 -5.16 -11.49
C THR A 93 -3.46 -5.27 -12.59
N PRO A 94 -3.47 -4.40 -13.61
CA PRO A 94 -2.44 -4.39 -14.65
C PRO A 94 -1.14 -3.76 -14.16
N SER A 95 -0.02 -3.99 -14.87
CA SER A 95 1.30 -3.44 -14.54
C SER A 95 1.37 -1.92 -14.57
N ASN A 96 0.44 -1.19 -15.02
CA ASN A 96 0.20 0.23 -14.79
C ASN A 96 -1.29 0.34 -14.52
N PRO A 97 -1.72 0.67 -13.31
CA PRO A 97 -3.13 0.60 -12.96
C PRO A 97 -3.94 1.59 -13.81
N THR A 98 -5.08 1.10 -14.29
CA THR A 98 -5.99 1.89 -15.12
C THR A 98 -7.24 2.25 -14.32
N GLU A 99 -7.93 3.30 -14.72
CA GLU A 99 -9.23 3.67 -14.17
C GLU A 99 -10.26 2.54 -14.37
N ALA A 100 -10.17 1.79 -15.48
CA ALA A 100 -11.01 0.61 -15.69
C ALA A 100 -10.78 -0.47 -14.64
N ALA A 101 -9.52 -0.76 -14.28
CA ALA A 101 -9.20 -1.70 -13.20
C ALA A 101 -9.69 -1.18 -11.83
N VAL A 102 -9.54 0.11 -11.56
CA VAL A 102 -10.09 0.73 -10.34
C VAL A 102 -11.61 0.54 -10.29
N ARG A 103 -12.33 0.83 -11.37
CA ARG A 103 -13.80 0.63 -11.43
C ARG A 103 -14.21 -0.83 -11.23
N ALA A 104 -13.49 -1.76 -11.86
CA ALA A 104 -13.75 -3.19 -11.66
C ALA A 104 -13.54 -3.60 -10.19
N ALA A 105 -12.47 -3.14 -9.56
CA ALA A 105 -12.21 -3.39 -8.14
C ALA A 105 -13.27 -2.76 -7.22
N VAL A 106 -13.79 -1.58 -7.56
CA VAL A 106 -14.92 -0.93 -6.83
C VAL A 106 -16.15 -1.81 -6.83
N LEU A 107 -16.48 -2.45 -7.97
CA LEU A 107 -17.62 -3.38 -8.02
C LEU A 107 -17.42 -4.58 -7.08
N VAL A 108 -16.21 -5.13 -7.02
CA VAL A 108 -15.89 -6.22 -6.08
C VAL A 108 -15.97 -5.75 -4.63
N TYR A 109 -15.47 -4.54 -4.32
CA TYR A 109 -15.55 -3.93 -3.00
C TYR A 109 -17.00 -3.79 -2.53
N GLN A 110 -17.86 -3.24 -3.39
CA GLN A 110 -19.28 -3.05 -3.09
C GLN A 110 -20.03 -4.37 -2.94
N ALA A 111 -19.84 -5.32 -3.86
CA ALA A 111 -20.45 -6.65 -3.81
C ALA A 111 -20.03 -7.45 -2.57
N GLY A 112 -18.76 -7.26 -2.13
CA GLY A 112 -18.23 -7.88 -0.91
C GLY A 112 -18.72 -7.21 0.38
N GLY A 113 -19.32 -6.02 0.31
CA GLY A 113 -19.62 -5.18 1.46
C GLY A 113 -18.36 -4.81 2.22
N CYS A 114 -17.27 -4.56 1.51
CA CYS A 114 -15.97 -4.28 2.10
C CYS A 114 -15.93 -2.93 2.82
N ASP A 115 -15.04 -2.80 3.80
CA ASP A 115 -14.88 -1.59 4.63
C ASP A 115 -13.43 -1.07 4.66
N GLY A 116 -12.52 -1.71 3.91
CA GLY A 116 -11.14 -1.28 3.76
C GLY A 116 -10.39 -2.11 2.72
N LEU A 117 -9.13 -1.78 2.52
CA LEU A 117 -8.31 -2.30 1.44
C LEU A 117 -7.00 -2.88 1.96
N ILE A 118 -6.57 -3.99 1.38
CA ILE A 118 -5.24 -4.54 1.57
C ILE A 118 -4.59 -4.64 0.18
N ALA A 119 -3.57 -3.84 -0.08
CA ALA A 119 -2.81 -3.93 -1.32
C ALA A 119 -1.67 -4.93 -1.15
N VAL A 120 -1.71 -6.05 -1.88
CA VAL A 120 -0.65 -7.06 -1.87
C VAL A 120 0.02 -7.08 -3.24
N GLY A 121 1.20 -6.49 -3.35
CA GLY A 121 1.87 -6.40 -4.64
C GLY A 121 2.93 -5.30 -4.72
N GLY A 122 3.34 -4.98 -5.93
CA GLY A 122 4.21 -3.84 -6.22
C GLY A 122 3.45 -2.52 -6.26
N GLY A 123 4.10 -1.46 -6.74
CA GLY A 123 3.52 -0.12 -6.85
C GLY A 123 2.18 -0.08 -7.57
N SER A 124 1.99 -0.90 -8.61
CA SER A 124 0.72 -0.93 -9.37
C SER A 124 -0.47 -1.39 -8.52
N ALA A 125 -0.30 -2.45 -7.72
CA ALA A 125 -1.36 -2.93 -6.83
C ALA A 125 -1.68 -1.89 -5.74
N ILE A 126 -0.65 -1.24 -5.18
CA ILE A 126 -0.81 -0.21 -4.15
C ILE A 126 -1.50 1.03 -4.73
N ASP A 127 -1.08 1.48 -5.90
CA ASP A 127 -1.69 2.64 -6.58
C ASP A 127 -3.14 2.36 -7.01
N CYS A 128 -3.42 1.14 -7.48
CA CYS A 128 -4.80 0.70 -7.76
C CYS A 128 -5.67 0.76 -6.50
N ALA A 129 -5.19 0.21 -5.39
CA ALA A 129 -5.90 0.25 -4.11
C ALA A 129 -6.20 1.67 -3.64
N LYS A 130 -5.24 2.60 -3.80
CA LYS A 130 -5.46 4.03 -3.50
C LYS A 130 -6.53 4.65 -4.39
N GLY A 131 -6.54 4.30 -5.69
CA GLY A 131 -7.62 4.70 -6.60
C GLY A 131 -8.98 4.19 -6.16
N VAL A 132 -9.06 2.93 -5.75
CA VAL A 132 -10.28 2.33 -5.20
C VAL A 132 -10.71 3.05 -3.92
N ALA A 133 -9.77 3.34 -3.00
CA ALA A 133 -10.05 4.04 -1.75
C ALA A 133 -10.70 5.41 -1.95
N ILE A 134 -10.26 6.14 -2.98
CA ILE A 134 -10.93 7.38 -3.40
C ILE A 134 -12.34 7.07 -3.94
N ALA A 135 -12.42 6.17 -4.91
CA ALA A 135 -13.63 5.97 -5.70
C ALA A 135 -14.82 5.37 -4.90
N VAL A 136 -14.55 4.63 -3.81
CA VAL A 136 -15.62 4.05 -2.96
C VAL A 136 -16.17 5.02 -1.93
N THR A 137 -15.51 6.17 -1.70
CA THR A 137 -15.87 7.12 -0.64
C THR A 137 -16.16 8.52 -1.14
N HIS A 138 -15.81 8.82 -2.39
CA HIS A 138 -15.97 10.13 -2.98
C HIS A 138 -16.78 10.03 -4.28
N GLU A 139 -17.57 11.06 -4.57
CA GLU A 139 -18.48 11.08 -5.72
C GLU A 139 -17.83 11.64 -6.97
N GLY A 140 -18.31 11.22 -8.14
CA GLY A 140 -17.90 11.72 -9.44
C GLY A 140 -16.74 10.94 -10.09
N PRO A 141 -16.26 11.40 -11.23
CA PRO A 141 -15.19 10.72 -11.95
C PRO A 141 -13.85 10.85 -11.22
N LEU A 142 -13.01 9.82 -11.34
CA LEU A 142 -11.70 9.78 -10.67
C LEU A 142 -10.82 10.98 -11.05
N THR A 143 -10.92 11.48 -12.29
CA THR A 143 -10.18 12.65 -12.76
C THR A 143 -10.39 13.91 -11.94
N HIS A 144 -11.55 14.07 -11.26
CA HIS A 144 -11.81 15.21 -10.36
C HIS A 144 -10.82 15.29 -9.18
N TYR A 145 -10.18 14.19 -8.85
CA TYR A 145 -9.22 14.06 -7.74
C TYR A 145 -7.78 14.15 -8.21
N ALA A 146 -7.54 14.24 -9.52
CA ALA A 146 -6.21 14.37 -10.07
C ALA A 146 -5.55 15.68 -9.65
N THR A 147 -4.26 15.62 -9.28
CA THR A 147 -3.51 16.76 -8.78
C THR A 147 -3.45 17.89 -9.79
N ILE A 148 -3.26 17.58 -11.08
CA ILE A 148 -3.20 18.56 -12.16
C ILE A 148 -4.54 19.29 -12.37
N GLU A 149 -5.64 18.67 -11.98
CA GLU A 149 -7.00 19.26 -12.02
C GLU A 149 -7.35 19.99 -10.70
N GLY A 150 -6.36 20.22 -9.83
CA GLY A 150 -6.58 20.81 -8.51
C GLY A 150 -7.37 19.90 -7.56
N GLY A 151 -7.35 18.58 -7.78
CA GLY A 151 -8.18 17.61 -7.08
C GLY A 151 -7.67 17.19 -5.71
N SER A 152 -6.37 17.41 -5.39
CA SER A 152 -5.77 16.96 -4.14
C SER A 152 -6.54 17.39 -2.87
N PRO A 153 -7.04 18.62 -2.71
CA PRO A 153 -7.83 19.02 -1.54
C PRO A 153 -9.22 18.34 -1.45
N ARG A 154 -9.69 17.75 -2.55
CA ARG A 154 -10.98 17.05 -2.60
C ARG A 154 -10.89 15.62 -2.06
N ILE A 155 -9.67 15.08 -1.94
CA ILE A 155 -9.41 13.76 -1.31
C ILE A 155 -9.39 13.99 0.20
N THR A 156 -10.52 13.75 0.84
CA THR A 156 -10.74 14.01 2.26
C THR A 156 -10.32 12.81 3.13
N ASP A 157 -10.39 12.97 4.44
CA ASP A 157 -10.15 11.92 5.44
C ASP A 157 -11.18 10.77 5.42
N ARG A 158 -12.25 10.90 4.61
CA ARG A 158 -13.23 9.81 4.38
C ARG A 158 -12.69 8.69 3.49
N VAL A 159 -11.48 8.82 2.94
CA VAL A 159 -10.82 7.76 2.16
C VAL A 159 -10.88 6.44 2.92
N ALA A 160 -11.22 5.35 2.20
CA ALA A 160 -11.23 4.03 2.82
C ALA A 160 -9.82 3.66 3.34
N PRO A 161 -9.71 3.05 4.52
CA PRO A 161 -8.41 2.67 5.10
C PRO A 161 -7.68 1.68 4.21
N ILE A 162 -6.34 1.81 4.15
CA ILE A 162 -5.46 1.01 3.31
C ILE A 162 -4.35 0.41 4.16
N ILE A 163 -4.09 -0.89 3.97
CA ILE A 163 -2.88 -1.56 4.42
C ILE A 163 -2.09 -1.97 3.19
N ALA A 164 -0.80 -1.66 3.12
CA ALA A 164 0.08 -2.09 2.04
C ALA A 164 0.98 -3.24 2.48
N VAL A 165 1.04 -4.29 1.64
CA VAL A 165 1.95 -5.43 1.76
C VAL A 165 2.82 -5.46 0.49
N PRO A 166 3.90 -4.67 0.44
CA PRO A 166 4.73 -4.55 -0.75
C PRO A 166 5.48 -5.84 -1.05
N THR A 167 5.50 -6.24 -2.32
CA THR A 167 6.25 -7.40 -2.83
C THR A 167 7.46 -7.00 -3.67
N THR A 168 7.62 -5.71 -3.94
CA THR A 168 8.70 -5.13 -4.74
C THR A 168 9.32 -3.97 -3.99
N SER A 169 10.62 -4.04 -3.72
CA SER A 169 11.36 -2.94 -3.10
C SER A 169 11.67 -1.83 -4.12
N GLY A 170 11.62 -0.58 -3.68
CA GLY A 170 12.06 0.58 -4.46
C GLY A 170 10.94 1.40 -5.11
N THR A 171 9.68 0.95 -5.13
CA THR A 171 8.57 1.76 -5.67
C THR A 171 8.21 2.93 -4.77
N GLY A 172 8.31 2.75 -3.46
CA GLY A 172 7.93 3.74 -2.45
C GLY A 172 6.42 3.98 -2.34
N SER A 173 5.59 3.29 -3.13
CA SER A 173 4.13 3.50 -3.09
C SER A 173 3.51 3.22 -1.73
N GLU A 174 4.10 2.30 -0.95
CA GLU A 174 3.68 1.92 0.40
C GLU A 174 3.85 3.04 1.44
N VAL A 175 4.71 4.02 1.17
CA VAL A 175 4.97 5.18 2.04
C VAL A 175 4.65 6.51 1.35
N ALA A 176 4.25 6.48 0.08
CA ALA A 176 3.94 7.67 -0.68
C ALA A 176 2.49 8.12 -0.44
N ARG A 177 2.29 9.44 -0.43
CA ARG A 177 0.96 10.08 -0.40
C ARG A 177 0.26 10.10 -1.77
N GLY A 178 0.83 9.46 -2.78
CA GLY A 178 0.35 9.51 -4.15
C GLY A 178 0.03 8.16 -4.75
N ALA A 179 -0.78 8.18 -5.80
CA ALA A 179 -1.02 7.10 -6.73
C ALA A 179 -0.91 7.60 -8.15
N ILE A 180 -0.44 6.77 -9.06
CA ILE A 180 -0.35 7.08 -10.49
C ILE A 180 -1.25 6.11 -11.26
N ILE A 181 -2.27 6.64 -11.94
CA ILE A 181 -3.30 5.85 -12.62
C ILE A 181 -3.48 6.37 -14.04
N ILE A 182 -3.62 5.44 -14.99
CA ILE A 182 -3.98 5.76 -16.38
C ILE A 182 -5.50 5.90 -16.44
N VAL A 183 -5.97 7.12 -16.74
CA VAL A 183 -7.40 7.39 -16.90
C VAL A 183 -7.88 7.07 -18.32
N ASP A 184 -9.20 7.10 -18.55
CA ASP A 184 -9.83 6.61 -19.78
C ASP A 184 -9.36 7.31 -21.08
N ASP A 185 -8.87 8.53 -21.00
CA ASP A 185 -8.28 9.26 -22.12
C ASP A 185 -6.78 8.94 -22.33
N HIS A 186 -6.29 7.86 -21.73
CA HIS A 186 -4.90 7.38 -21.76
C HIS A 186 -3.87 8.31 -21.09
N ARG A 187 -4.30 9.38 -20.41
CA ARG A 187 -3.39 10.20 -19.60
C ARG A 187 -3.00 9.45 -18.31
N LYS A 188 -1.73 9.52 -17.98
CA LYS A 188 -1.20 9.03 -16.72
C LYS A 188 -1.24 10.16 -15.70
N LEU A 189 -2.18 10.09 -14.75
CA LEU A 189 -2.43 11.16 -13.79
C LEU A 189 -1.98 10.77 -12.38
N GLY A 190 -1.50 11.78 -11.64
CA GLY A 190 -1.14 11.66 -10.23
C GLY A 190 -2.30 12.13 -9.33
N PHE A 191 -2.55 11.35 -8.30
CA PHE A 191 -3.53 11.61 -7.24
C PHE A 191 -2.78 11.72 -5.93
N HIS A 192 -2.72 12.88 -5.28
CA HIS A 192 -1.88 13.09 -4.10
C HIS A 192 -2.69 13.68 -2.95
N SER A 193 -2.66 12.99 -1.82
CA SER A 193 -3.21 13.46 -0.54
C SER A 193 -2.51 12.73 0.61
N TRP A 194 -2.33 13.38 1.76
CA TRP A 194 -1.85 12.70 2.96
C TRP A 194 -2.80 11.60 3.44
N ASN A 195 -4.08 11.69 3.07
CA ASN A 195 -5.09 10.67 3.36
C ASN A 195 -4.91 9.36 2.57
N LEU A 196 -4.00 9.33 1.56
CA LEU A 196 -3.70 8.14 0.75
C LEU A 196 -2.46 7.37 1.23
N VAL A 197 -1.82 7.78 2.30
CA VAL A 197 -0.71 7.03 2.89
C VAL A 197 -1.29 5.79 3.57
N PRO A 198 -0.83 4.56 3.19
CA PRO A 198 -1.28 3.31 3.79
C PRO A 198 -0.94 3.15 5.26
#